data_7a4232f4b206dbb0c572356c73c3e96e
#
_entry.id   7a4232f4b206dbb0c572356c73c3e96e
#
_cell.length_a   1.000
_cell.length_b   1.000
_cell.length_c   1.000
_cell.angle_alpha   90.00
_cell.angle_beta   90.00
_cell.angle_gamma   90.00
#
_symmetry.space_group_name_H-M   'P 1'
#
loop_
_entity.id
_entity.type
_entity.pdbx_description
1 polymer ?
#
loop_
_entity_poly.entity_id
_entity_poly.type
_entity_poly.pdbx_seq_one_letter_code
_entity_poly.pdbx_strand_id
1 'polypeptide(L)'
;MSLLYSIMKPIVRHKKKGRVHQAQTWEAFAQRGREMQAKFRFELPKIKGFEFRDEQIDGYHCIVGRKAGAKPTRALMYFFGGGLVRWAMPQTNSVKRYIEETDRELWLPYYPLYPDHDVTEEIAMLSDVYARMLAQYPAEKIAWLGFSSGADLALTIGRDFIKHGQPLPMPQMMIAVSPCNLTISDESYRRMEDIEKRDIAMCAAETKTFLPLYDRFHQAAPHIWGNAATDDYTGFPKTVLIFGGDEIFAGEAPAYEAAFRRCGVKDAVVHVEPGLFHGYPMFTFVKEGKLGEDYVIGYLKA
;
A
#
# COMPACT_ATOMS: atom_id res chain seq x y z
N MET A 1 -7.36 -21.36 11.12
CA MET A 1 -8.22 -20.49 10.26
C MET A 1 -9.64 -20.49 10.80
N SER A 2 -10.29 -19.32 10.82
CA SER A 2 -11.68 -19.21 11.30
C SER A 2 -12.67 -19.84 10.32
N LEU A 3 -13.86 -20.22 10.82
CA LEU A 3 -14.93 -20.78 9.99
C LEU A 3 -15.34 -19.80 8.87
N LEU A 4 -15.46 -18.52 9.19
CA LEU A 4 -15.84 -17.48 8.22
C LEU A 4 -14.80 -17.37 7.09
N TYR A 5 -13.50 -17.41 7.43
CA TYR A 5 -12.44 -17.42 6.43
C TYR A 5 -12.52 -18.66 5.52
N SER A 6 -12.76 -19.83 6.11
CA SER A 6 -12.91 -21.10 5.37
C SER A 6 -14.09 -21.08 4.39
N ILE A 7 -15.18 -20.40 4.75
CA ILE A 7 -16.35 -20.21 3.88
C ILE A 7 -16.06 -19.17 2.78
N MET A 8 -15.37 -18.07 3.11
CA MET A 8 -15.05 -17.01 2.17
C MET A 8 -14.07 -17.47 1.08
N LYS A 9 -13.08 -18.29 1.45
CA LYS A 9 -12.00 -18.73 0.56
C LYS A 9 -12.51 -19.34 -0.77
N PRO A 10 -13.44 -20.30 -0.81
CA PRO A 10 -13.96 -20.86 -2.06
C PRO A 10 -14.77 -19.84 -2.88
N ILE A 11 -15.49 -18.93 -2.24
CA ILE A 11 -16.30 -17.89 -2.93
C ILE A 11 -15.37 -16.93 -3.68
N VAL A 12 -14.32 -16.44 -3.04
CA VAL A 12 -13.35 -15.53 -3.66
C VAL A 12 -12.59 -16.24 -4.77
N ARG A 13 -12.20 -17.51 -4.55
CA ARG A 13 -11.55 -18.35 -5.58
C ARG A 13 -12.43 -18.58 -6.80
N HIS A 14 -13.73 -18.76 -6.62
CA HIS A 14 -14.67 -18.88 -7.74
C HIS A 14 -14.72 -17.60 -8.57
N LYS A 15 -14.78 -16.43 -7.93
CA LYS A 15 -14.72 -15.13 -8.61
C LYS A 15 -13.40 -14.92 -9.35
N LYS A 16 -12.27 -15.37 -8.79
CA LYS A 16 -10.98 -15.35 -9.49
C LYS A 16 -11.03 -16.14 -10.79
N LYS A 17 -11.52 -17.38 -10.77
CA LYS A 17 -11.62 -18.22 -11.99
C LYS A 17 -12.36 -17.51 -13.13
N GLY A 18 -13.45 -16.80 -12.85
CA GLY A 18 -14.18 -16.03 -13.86
C GLY A 18 -13.37 -14.87 -14.46
N ARG A 19 -12.41 -14.32 -13.71
CA ARG A 19 -11.52 -13.24 -14.20
C ARG A 19 -10.36 -13.77 -15.04
N VAL A 20 -9.75 -14.88 -14.64
CA VAL A 20 -8.60 -15.49 -15.34
C VAL A 20 -8.96 -15.92 -16.77
N HIS A 21 -10.21 -16.29 -17.03
CA HIS A 21 -10.67 -16.62 -18.37
C HIS A 21 -10.93 -15.42 -19.30
N GLN A 22 -10.97 -14.20 -18.74
CA GLN A 22 -11.01 -12.99 -19.53
C GLN A 22 -9.57 -12.47 -19.64
N ALA A 23 -8.91 -12.69 -20.78
CA ALA A 23 -7.63 -12.08 -21.09
C ALA A 23 -7.78 -10.56 -20.88
N GLN A 24 -7.24 -10.07 -19.76
CA GLN A 24 -7.32 -8.65 -19.44
C GLN A 24 -6.21 -7.97 -20.22
N THR A 25 -6.58 -7.28 -21.28
CA THR A 25 -5.66 -6.34 -21.90
C THR A 25 -5.49 -5.14 -20.96
N TRP A 26 -4.37 -4.45 -21.11
CA TRP A 26 -4.11 -3.21 -20.41
C TRP A 26 -5.25 -2.18 -20.63
N GLU A 27 -5.74 -2.05 -21.88
CA GLU A 27 -6.82 -1.14 -22.25
C GLU A 27 -8.12 -1.45 -21.48
N ALA A 28 -8.46 -2.73 -21.36
CA ALA A 28 -9.63 -3.16 -20.59
C ALA A 28 -9.49 -2.88 -19.10
N PHE A 29 -8.28 -3.01 -18.55
CA PHE A 29 -7.97 -2.66 -17.16
C PHE A 29 -8.07 -1.15 -16.95
N ALA A 30 -7.47 -0.35 -17.82
CA ALA A 30 -7.51 1.10 -17.77
C ALA A 30 -8.94 1.64 -17.90
N GLN A 31 -9.72 1.13 -18.85
CA GLN A 31 -11.12 1.52 -19.03
C GLN A 31 -11.94 1.24 -17.76
N ARG A 32 -11.76 0.09 -17.13
CA ARG A 32 -12.42 -0.27 -15.89
C ARG A 32 -12.01 0.65 -14.74
N GLY A 33 -10.73 1.07 -14.69
CA GLY A 33 -10.23 2.07 -13.75
C GLY A 33 -11.02 3.38 -13.88
N ARG A 34 -11.12 3.93 -15.10
CA ARG A 34 -11.89 5.16 -15.37
C ARG A 34 -13.36 5.03 -14.96
N GLU A 35 -13.99 3.89 -15.25
CA GLU A 35 -15.38 3.64 -14.86
C GLU A 35 -15.59 3.59 -13.34
N MET A 36 -14.60 3.07 -12.60
CA MET A 36 -14.63 3.08 -11.13
C MET A 36 -14.42 4.50 -10.58
N GLN A 37 -13.47 5.24 -11.14
CA GLN A 37 -13.20 6.62 -10.73
C GLN A 37 -14.38 7.54 -11.02
N ALA A 38 -15.02 7.40 -12.17
CA ALA A 38 -16.22 8.17 -12.53
C ALA A 38 -17.41 7.99 -11.57
N LYS A 39 -17.45 6.84 -10.89
CA LYS A 39 -18.46 6.53 -9.86
C LYS A 39 -18.09 7.03 -8.47
N PHE A 40 -16.83 7.36 -8.26
CA PHE A 40 -16.37 7.83 -6.96
C PHE A 40 -17.00 9.17 -6.62
N ARG A 41 -17.39 9.32 -5.36
CA ARG A 41 -17.86 10.59 -4.79
C ARG A 41 -17.10 10.84 -3.52
N PHE A 42 -16.44 11.97 -3.49
CA PHE A 42 -15.73 12.39 -2.29
C PHE A 42 -16.72 12.80 -1.20
N GLU A 43 -16.55 12.24 -0.02
CA GLU A 43 -17.30 12.60 1.18
C GLU A 43 -16.41 12.54 2.41
N LEU A 44 -16.49 13.54 3.27
CA LEU A 44 -15.83 13.49 4.57
C LEU A 44 -16.49 12.42 5.47
N PRO A 45 -15.70 11.58 6.14
CA PRO A 45 -16.25 10.60 7.06
C PRO A 45 -17.01 11.26 8.22
N LYS A 46 -18.20 10.75 8.53
CA LYS A 46 -19.01 11.18 9.68
C LYS A 46 -18.95 10.09 10.76
N ILE A 47 -17.95 10.17 11.62
CA ILE A 47 -17.73 9.18 12.68
C ILE A 47 -17.87 9.88 14.03
N LYS A 48 -18.82 9.42 14.87
CA LYS A 48 -19.04 9.99 16.18
C LYS A 48 -17.77 9.93 17.03
N GLY A 49 -17.37 11.06 17.63
CA GLY A 49 -16.17 11.18 18.45
C GLY A 49 -14.90 11.50 17.68
N PHE A 50 -15.00 11.73 16.38
CA PHE A 50 -13.87 12.10 15.53
C PHE A 50 -14.17 13.38 14.73
N GLU A 51 -13.13 14.11 14.40
CA GLU A 51 -13.13 15.27 13.53
C GLU A 51 -12.37 14.95 12.26
N PHE A 52 -12.97 15.32 11.12
CA PHE A 52 -12.33 15.17 9.81
C PHE A 52 -12.38 16.49 9.08
N ARG A 53 -11.29 16.84 8.41
CA ARG A 53 -11.19 17.98 7.52
C ARG A 53 -10.65 17.55 6.17
N ASP A 54 -10.93 18.32 5.14
CA ASP A 54 -10.36 18.15 3.81
C ASP A 54 -9.25 19.20 3.62
N GLU A 55 -8.03 18.71 3.47
CA GLU A 55 -6.90 19.52 3.05
C GLU A 55 -6.82 19.45 1.52
N GLN A 56 -6.88 20.61 0.86
CA GLN A 56 -6.67 20.68 -0.59
C GLN A 56 -5.18 20.81 -0.87
N ILE A 57 -4.61 19.84 -1.58
CA ILE A 57 -3.19 19.78 -1.93
C ILE A 57 -3.11 19.55 -3.44
N ASP A 58 -2.57 20.51 -4.18
CA ASP A 58 -2.46 20.47 -5.65
C ASP A 58 -3.77 20.20 -6.40
N GLY A 59 -4.89 20.62 -5.81
CA GLY A 59 -6.22 20.36 -6.35
C GLY A 59 -6.81 18.99 -6.00
N TYR A 60 -6.09 18.18 -5.23
CA TYR A 60 -6.56 16.86 -4.76
C TYR A 60 -7.00 16.92 -3.31
N HIS A 61 -7.97 16.06 -2.96
CA HIS A 61 -8.44 15.92 -1.60
C HIS A 61 -7.42 15.17 -0.73
N CYS A 62 -7.28 15.58 0.51
CA CYS A 62 -6.60 14.82 1.56
C CYS A 62 -7.44 14.88 2.84
N ILE A 63 -8.07 13.77 3.20
CA ILE A 63 -8.82 13.71 4.46
C ILE A 63 -7.83 13.63 5.62
N VAL A 64 -7.96 14.56 6.56
CA VAL A 64 -7.19 14.55 7.79
C VAL A 64 -8.12 14.34 8.97
N GLY A 65 -7.88 13.28 9.74
CA GLY A 65 -8.76 12.83 10.81
C GLY A 65 -8.05 12.68 12.15
N ARG A 66 -8.78 13.06 13.22
CA ARG A 66 -8.32 12.90 14.61
C ARG A 66 -9.48 12.63 15.55
N LYS A 67 -9.19 12.22 16.77
CA LYS A 67 -10.19 12.16 17.84
C LYS A 67 -10.65 13.58 18.17
N ALA A 68 -11.95 13.78 18.36
CA ALA A 68 -12.52 15.08 18.66
C ALA A 68 -11.89 15.71 19.92
N GLY A 69 -11.43 16.95 19.80
CA GLY A 69 -10.76 17.70 20.87
C GLY A 69 -9.34 17.24 21.18
N ALA A 70 -8.82 16.18 20.54
CA ALA A 70 -7.43 15.73 20.76
C ALA A 70 -6.42 16.64 20.03
N LYS A 71 -5.19 16.64 20.59
CA LYS A 71 -4.02 17.29 19.98
C LYS A 71 -2.95 16.22 19.78
N PRO A 72 -3.06 15.36 18.74
CA PRO A 72 -2.10 14.30 18.52
C PRO A 72 -0.70 14.88 18.28
N THR A 73 0.31 14.19 18.82
CA THR A 73 1.73 14.56 18.65
C THR A 73 2.43 13.74 17.60
N ARG A 74 1.71 12.82 16.97
CA ARG A 74 2.17 11.87 15.96
C ARG A 74 1.21 11.88 14.77
N ALA A 75 1.68 11.48 13.60
CA ALA A 75 0.85 11.38 12.41
C ALA A 75 1.05 10.06 11.66
N LEU A 76 0.05 9.68 10.88
CA LEU A 76 0.05 8.51 10.01
C LEU A 76 -0.39 8.91 8.61
N MET A 77 0.47 8.73 7.62
CA MET A 77 0.13 8.85 6.21
C MET A 77 -0.29 7.48 5.68
N TYR A 78 -1.47 7.41 5.11
CA TYR A 78 -2.05 6.17 4.61
C TYR A 78 -2.06 6.17 3.08
N PHE A 79 -1.44 5.17 2.47
CA PHE A 79 -1.37 4.99 1.03
C PHE A 79 -2.40 3.93 0.60
N PHE A 80 -3.39 4.36 -0.17
CA PHE A 80 -4.47 3.48 -0.60
C PHE A 80 -3.98 2.39 -1.54
N GLY A 81 -4.45 1.15 -1.34
CA GLY A 81 -4.40 0.12 -2.36
C GLY A 81 -5.44 0.35 -3.46
N GLY A 82 -5.44 -0.53 -4.44
CA GLY A 82 -6.45 -0.51 -5.50
C GLY A 82 -5.88 -0.60 -6.91
N GLY A 83 -4.63 -1.06 -7.05
CA GLY A 83 -3.97 -1.27 -8.33
C GLY A 83 -3.72 0.02 -9.11
N LEU A 84 -3.51 1.15 -8.40
CA LEU A 84 -3.30 2.50 -8.96
C LEU A 84 -4.50 3.06 -9.76
N VAL A 85 -5.64 2.36 -9.79
CA VAL A 85 -6.84 2.79 -10.56
C VAL A 85 -8.03 3.14 -9.68
N ARG A 86 -7.91 2.96 -8.37
CA ARG A 86 -8.94 3.30 -7.39
C ARG A 86 -8.34 3.50 -6.01
N TRP A 87 -9.04 4.21 -5.16
CA TRP A 87 -8.71 4.33 -3.74
C TRP A 87 -9.47 3.25 -2.94
N ALA A 88 -8.78 2.21 -2.47
CA ALA A 88 -9.37 1.21 -1.58
C ALA A 88 -9.40 1.76 -0.15
N MET A 89 -10.54 2.33 0.24
CA MET A 89 -10.73 2.96 1.54
C MET A 89 -10.59 1.97 2.70
N PRO A 90 -9.92 2.35 3.80
CA PRO A 90 -9.94 1.56 5.01
C PRO A 90 -11.35 1.48 5.59
N GLN A 91 -11.65 0.39 6.29
CA GLN A 91 -12.95 0.24 6.98
C GLN A 91 -13.07 1.31 8.08
N THR A 92 -14.29 1.76 8.36
CA THR A 92 -14.56 2.75 9.41
C THR A 92 -13.95 2.36 10.77
N ASN A 93 -14.02 1.08 11.14
CA ASN A 93 -13.42 0.60 12.38
C ASN A 93 -11.89 0.68 12.35
N SER A 94 -11.27 0.41 11.22
CA SER A 94 -9.81 0.55 11.04
C SER A 94 -9.39 2.01 11.18
N VAL A 95 -10.13 2.95 10.57
CA VAL A 95 -9.88 4.40 10.73
C VAL A 95 -9.90 4.81 12.20
N LYS A 96 -10.93 4.38 12.95
CA LYS A 96 -11.01 4.64 14.39
C LYS A 96 -9.80 4.10 15.14
N ARG A 97 -9.45 2.86 14.89
CA ARG A 97 -8.33 2.18 15.56
C ARG A 97 -6.99 2.82 15.27
N TYR A 98 -6.74 3.21 14.00
CA TYR A 98 -5.50 3.92 13.64
C TYR A 98 -5.38 5.24 14.39
N ILE A 99 -6.47 5.97 14.58
CA ILE A 99 -6.46 7.23 15.32
C ILE A 99 -6.37 7.00 16.84
N GLU A 100 -7.29 6.20 17.44
CA GLU A 100 -7.41 6.07 18.87
C GLU A 100 -6.30 5.26 19.53
N GLU A 101 -5.93 4.13 18.90
CA GLU A 101 -4.98 3.20 19.51
C GLU A 101 -3.52 3.60 19.30
N THR A 102 -3.24 4.47 18.30
CA THR A 102 -1.87 4.87 17.98
C THR A 102 -1.56 6.33 18.32
N ASP A 103 -2.56 7.08 18.77
CA ASP A 103 -2.48 8.53 19.06
C ASP A 103 -1.89 9.33 17.88
N ARG A 104 -2.34 9.00 16.65
CA ARG A 104 -1.87 9.64 15.43
C ARG A 104 -2.99 10.40 14.73
N GLU A 105 -2.69 11.58 14.21
CA GLU A 105 -3.53 12.21 13.20
C GLU A 105 -3.40 11.44 11.91
N LEU A 106 -4.51 10.98 11.35
CA LEU A 106 -4.55 10.15 10.14
C LEU A 106 -4.71 11.03 8.90
N TRP A 107 -3.81 10.90 7.94
CA TRP A 107 -3.81 11.58 6.66
C TRP A 107 -4.10 10.59 5.54
N LEU A 108 -5.18 10.80 4.79
CA LEU A 108 -5.68 9.96 3.72
C LEU A 108 -5.66 10.74 2.39
N PRO A 109 -4.52 10.84 1.71
CA PRO A 109 -4.39 11.57 0.45
C PRO A 109 -5.06 10.82 -0.71
N TYR A 110 -5.94 11.50 -1.43
CA TYR A 110 -6.56 11.02 -2.66
C TYR A 110 -5.67 11.37 -3.85
N TYR A 111 -4.50 10.77 -3.92
CA TYR A 111 -3.52 11.03 -4.98
C TYR A 111 -4.07 10.70 -6.36
N PRO A 112 -3.54 11.35 -7.43
CA PRO A 112 -3.94 11.07 -8.80
C PRO A 112 -3.84 9.59 -9.13
N LEU A 113 -4.72 9.09 -10.01
CA LEU A 113 -4.80 7.68 -10.32
C LEU A 113 -4.57 7.42 -11.81
N TYR A 114 -3.97 6.29 -12.08
CA TYR A 114 -3.86 5.75 -13.41
C TYR A 114 -5.25 5.38 -13.96
N PRO A 115 -5.54 5.49 -15.30
CA PRO A 115 -4.58 5.70 -16.38
C PRO A 115 -4.38 7.16 -16.78
N ASP A 116 -5.10 8.10 -16.19
CA ASP A 116 -5.11 9.49 -16.64
C ASP A 116 -3.95 10.30 -16.05
N HIS A 117 -3.34 9.81 -14.97
CA HIS A 117 -2.16 10.34 -14.32
C HIS A 117 -1.05 9.31 -14.28
N ASP A 118 0.18 9.75 -14.10
CA ASP A 118 1.34 8.87 -13.97
C ASP A 118 1.98 8.93 -12.57
N VAL A 119 2.98 8.09 -12.35
CA VAL A 119 3.64 7.98 -11.04
C VAL A 119 4.36 9.25 -10.61
N THR A 120 4.79 10.10 -11.54
CA THR A 120 5.47 11.34 -11.20
C THR A 120 4.51 12.33 -10.56
N GLU A 121 3.27 12.39 -11.04
CA GLU A 121 2.19 13.18 -10.45
C GLU A 121 1.77 12.63 -9.08
N GLU A 122 1.69 11.28 -8.96
CA GLU A 122 1.41 10.62 -7.67
C GLU A 122 2.47 10.96 -6.62
N ILE A 123 3.77 10.83 -6.99
CA ILE A 123 4.90 11.14 -6.11
C ILE A 123 4.93 12.62 -5.74
N ALA A 124 4.72 13.53 -6.69
CA ALA A 124 4.71 14.95 -6.45
C ALA A 124 3.65 15.32 -5.40
N MET A 125 2.38 14.93 -5.64
CA MET A 125 1.29 15.21 -4.71
C MET A 125 1.53 14.60 -3.32
N LEU A 126 1.97 13.35 -3.25
CA LEU A 126 2.22 12.68 -1.98
C LEU A 126 3.43 13.28 -1.23
N SER A 127 4.44 13.77 -1.95
CA SER A 127 5.55 14.50 -1.36
C SER A 127 5.09 15.83 -0.76
N ASP A 128 4.17 16.54 -1.41
CA ASP A 128 3.60 17.78 -0.88
C ASP A 128 2.70 17.53 0.35
N VAL A 129 1.94 16.42 0.35
CA VAL A 129 1.24 15.96 1.57
C VAL A 129 2.24 15.75 2.71
N TYR A 130 3.33 15.03 2.43
CA TYR A 130 4.33 14.73 3.45
C TYR A 130 5.05 16.00 3.94
N ALA A 131 5.35 16.94 3.05
CA ALA A 131 5.92 18.25 3.44
C ALA A 131 4.97 19.04 4.36
N ARG A 132 3.67 18.99 4.11
CA ARG A 132 2.66 19.61 5.01
C ARG A 132 2.58 18.89 6.36
N MET A 133 2.75 17.58 6.40
CA MET A 133 2.84 16.85 7.66
C MET A 133 4.09 17.23 8.44
N LEU A 134 5.24 17.37 7.77
CA LEU A 134 6.50 17.79 8.38
C LEU A 134 6.46 19.22 8.96
N ALA A 135 5.62 20.08 8.43
CA ALA A 135 5.39 21.40 9.01
C ALA A 135 4.66 21.36 10.36
N GLN A 136 4.02 20.22 10.70
CA GLN A 136 3.23 20.04 11.92
C GLN A 136 3.84 19.01 12.87
N TYR A 137 4.54 18.02 12.33
CA TYR A 137 5.12 16.88 13.07
C TYR A 137 6.56 16.65 12.65
N PRO A 138 7.49 16.42 13.58
CA PRO A 138 8.84 16.00 13.21
C PRO A 138 8.79 14.60 12.56
N ALA A 139 9.73 14.31 11.67
CA ALA A 139 9.73 13.09 10.86
C ALA A 139 9.69 11.79 11.72
N GLU A 140 10.37 11.80 12.87
CA GLU A 140 10.39 10.71 13.83
C GLU A 140 9.06 10.47 14.55
N LYS A 141 8.04 11.28 14.27
CA LYS A 141 6.66 11.15 14.75
C LYS A 141 5.67 10.80 13.64
N ILE A 142 6.14 10.70 12.39
CA ILE A 142 5.31 10.35 11.25
C ILE A 142 5.58 8.89 10.87
N ALA A 143 4.53 8.11 10.69
CA ALA A 143 4.59 6.77 10.10
C ALA A 143 3.89 6.75 8.74
N TRP A 144 4.36 5.86 7.85
CA TRP A 144 3.69 5.56 6.59
C TRP A 144 3.10 4.15 6.65
N LEU A 145 1.87 4.00 6.17
CA LEU A 145 1.18 2.71 6.07
C LEU A 145 0.57 2.57 4.68
N GLY A 146 1.03 1.62 3.91
CA GLY A 146 0.52 1.34 2.59
C GLY A 146 -0.06 -0.07 2.44
N PHE A 147 -1.04 -0.22 1.55
CA PHE A 147 -1.63 -1.51 1.21
C PHE A 147 -1.56 -1.75 -0.30
N SER A 148 -1.16 -2.97 -0.73
CA SER A 148 -1.13 -3.36 -2.14
C SER A 148 -0.31 -2.37 -2.98
N SER A 149 -0.87 -1.81 -4.07
CA SER A 149 -0.22 -0.76 -4.87
C SER A 149 0.18 0.48 -4.06
N GLY A 150 -0.57 0.85 -3.02
CA GLY A 150 -0.19 1.92 -2.11
C GLY A 150 1.01 1.56 -1.22
N ALA A 151 1.20 0.29 -0.91
CA ALA A 151 2.40 -0.17 -0.20
C ALA A 151 3.64 -0.07 -1.10
N ASP A 152 3.52 -0.44 -2.37
CA ASP A 152 4.58 -0.27 -3.34
C ASP A 152 4.88 1.22 -3.59
N LEU A 153 3.85 2.06 -3.71
CA LEU A 153 4.00 3.50 -3.89
C LEU A 153 4.74 4.15 -2.70
N ALA A 154 4.44 3.76 -1.46
CA ALA A 154 5.16 4.24 -0.27
C ALA A 154 6.66 3.87 -0.31
N LEU A 155 6.98 2.62 -0.70
CA LEU A 155 8.37 2.19 -0.89
C LEU A 155 9.05 2.94 -2.04
N THR A 156 8.32 3.18 -3.13
CA THR A 156 8.80 3.92 -4.31
C THR A 156 9.15 5.36 -3.95
N ILE A 157 8.30 6.07 -3.22
CA ILE A 157 8.58 7.44 -2.74
C ILE A 157 9.81 7.45 -1.81
N GLY A 158 9.92 6.47 -0.92
CA GLY A 158 11.10 6.34 -0.06
C GLY A 158 12.40 6.19 -0.87
N ARG A 159 12.38 5.40 -1.95
CA ARG A 159 13.53 5.26 -2.86
C ARG A 159 13.81 6.55 -3.62
N ASP A 160 12.77 7.24 -4.08
CA ASP A 160 12.90 8.52 -4.76
C ASP A 160 13.58 9.56 -3.86
N PHE A 161 13.17 9.68 -2.62
CA PHE A 161 13.78 10.59 -1.65
C PHE A 161 15.28 10.33 -1.45
N ILE A 162 15.69 9.08 -1.44
CA ILE A 162 17.09 8.71 -1.27
C ILE A 162 17.90 8.96 -2.54
N LYS A 163 17.39 8.51 -3.69
CA LYS A 163 18.12 8.60 -4.96
C LYS A 163 18.27 10.02 -5.49
N HIS A 164 17.28 10.86 -5.26
CA HIS A 164 17.24 12.23 -5.81
C HIS A 164 17.64 13.31 -4.82
N GLY A 165 18.03 12.93 -3.60
CA GLY A 165 18.40 13.90 -2.58
C GLY A 165 17.25 14.86 -2.30
N GLN A 166 16.01 14.38 -2.35
CA GLN A 166 14.87 15.17 -1.92
C GLN A 166 15.13 15.67 -0.50
N PRO A 167 14.91 16.96 -0.22
CA PRO A 167 15.27 17.54 1.08
C PRO A 167 14.36 17.09 2.22
N LEU A 168 13.45 16.16 1.99
CA LEU A 168 12.50 15.66 2.98
C LEU A 168 13.12 14.47 3.76
N PRO A 169 13.12 14.54 5.09
CA PRO A 169 13.61 13.44 5.93
C PRO A 169 12.69 12.23 5.83
N MET A 170 13.25 11.03 6.02
CA MET A 170 12.47 9.79 6.05
C MET A 170 11.55 9.76 7.29
N PRO A 171 10.37 9.10 7.21
CA PRO A 171 9.47 8.95 8.35
C PRO A 171 10.08 8.07 9.45
N GLN A 172 9.46 8.03 10.63
CA GLN A 172 9.82 7.14 11.73
C GLN A 172 9.88 5.67 11.29
N MET A 173 8.87 5.25 10.55
CA MET A 173 8.74 3.88 10.03
C MET A 173 7.86 3.82 8.79
N MET A 174 8.04 2.74 8.03
CA MET A 174 7.20 2.38 6.90
C MET A 174 6.62 0.99 7.13
N ILE A 175 5.31 0.85 6.97
CA ILE A 175 4.61 -0.43 7.02
C ILE A 175 3.97 -0.66 5.65
N ALA A 176 4.41 -1.67 4.94
CA ALA A 176 3.93 -2.03 3.61
C ALA A 176 3.24 -3.40 3.65
N VAL A 177 1.92 -3.40 3.50
CA VAL A 177 1.11 -4.62 3.52
C VAL A 177 0.87 -5.08 2.09
N SER A 178 1.34 -6.28 1.78
CA SER A 178 1.19 -6.90 0.46
C SER A 178 1.65 -5.99 -0.68
N PRO A 179 2.86 -5.38 -0.63
CA PRO A 179 3.34 -4.54 -1.72
C PRO A 179 3.33 -5.33 -3.03
N CYS A 180 2.84 -4.68 -4.09
CA CYS A 180 2.76 -5.28 -5.42
C CYS A 180 3.63 -4.49 -6.38
N ASN A 181 4.88 -4.91 -6.55
CA ASN A 181 5.81 -4.26 -7.45
C ASN A 181 5.32 -4.34 -8.91
N LEU A 182 5.56 -3.27 -9.66
CA LEU A 182 5.32 -3.26 -11.11
C LEU A 182 6.42 -4.00 -11.87
N THR A 183 7.64 -4.06 -11.32
CA THR A 183 8.75 -4.87 -11.83
C THR A 183 9.07 -6.02 -10.89
N ILE A 184 9.13 -7.19 -11.46
CA ILE A 184 9.31 -8.43 -10.74
C ILE A 184 10.48 -9.18 -11.37
N SER A 185 11.45 -9.65 -10.55
CA SER A 185 12.54 -10.48 -11.05
C SER A 185 12.02 -11.85 -11.53
N ASP A 186 12.71 -12.47 -12.47
CA ASP A 186 12.35 -13.82 -12.95
C ASP A 186 12.29 -14.85 -11.83
N GLU A 187 13.13 -14.72 -10.83
CA GLU A 187 13.14 -15.61 -9.68
C GLU A 187 11.91 -15.40 -8.79
N SER A 188 11.54 -14.13 -8.50
CA SER A 188 10.31 -13.80 -7.79
C SER A 188 9.09 -14.27 -8.57
N TYR A 189 9.08 -14.08 -9.89
CA TYR A 189 7.98 -14.51 -10.74
C TYR A 189 7.76 -16.02 -10.70
N ARG A 190 8.82 -16.81 -10.76
CA ARG A 190 8.72 -18.29 -10.60
C ARG A 190 8.12 -18.67 -9.25
N ARG A 191 8.52 -18.02 -8.16
CA ARG A 191 7.90 -18.22 -6.84
C ARG A 191 6.42 -17.84 -6.82
N MET A 192 6.05 -16.76 -7.51
CA MET A 192 4.64 -16.34 -7.65
C MET A 192 3.80 -17.41 -8.39
N GLU A 193 4.32 -18.01 -9.46
CA GLU A 193 3.62 -19.08 -10.19
C GLU A 193 3.38 -20.31 -9.30
N ASP A 194 4.32 -20.65 -8.42
CA ASP A 194 4.15 -21.74 -7.45
C ASP A 194 3.10 -21.43 -6.38
N ILE A 195 3.04 -20.17 -5.93
CA ILE A 195 2.08 -19.70 -4.93
C ILE A 195 0.68 -19.57 -5.55
N GLU A 196 0.56 -19.24 -6.83
CA GLU A 196 -0.71 -18.95 -7.51
C GLU A 196 -1.78 -20.02 -7.32
N LYS A 197 -1.36 -21.29 -7.19
CA LYS A 197 -2.27 -22.43 -6.94
C LYS A 197 -3.04 -22.28 -5.63
N ARG A 198 -2.48 -21.55 -4.67
CA ARG A 198 -3.08 -21.30 -3.35
C ARG A 198 -3.73 -19.93 -3.28
N ASP A 199 -3.29 -18.97 -4.08
CA ASP A 199 -3.84 -17.62 -4.10
C ASP A 199 -5.31 -17.64 -4.53
N ILE A 200 -6.16 -17.00 -3.75
CA ILE A 200 -7.62 -16.94 -4.01
C ILE A 200 -8.04 -15.67 -4.73
N ALA A 201 -7.16 -14.66 -4.77
CA ALA A 201 -7.51 -13.33 -5.23
C ALA A 201 -6.73 -12.89 -6.48
N MET A 202 -5.44 -13.20 -6.56
CA MET A 202 -4.52 -12.68 -7.58
C MET A 202 -4.02 -13.79 -8.50
N CYS A 203 -3.54 -13.40 -9.68
CA CYS A 203 -2.99 -14.31 -10.68
C CYS A 203 -1.63 -13.76 -11.14
N ALA A 204 -0.61 -14.61 -11.24
CA ALA A 204 0.73 -14.21 -11.65
C ALA A 204 0.73 -13.61 -13.07
N ALA A 205 -0.08 -14.14 -13.98
CA ALA A 205 -0.22 -13.59 -15.32
C ALA A 205 -0.81 -12.17 -15.35
N GLU A 206 -1.62 -11.79 -14.33
CA GLU A 206 -2.14 -10.42 -14.23
C GLU A 206 -1.04 -9.40 -13.97
N THR A 207 0.07 -9.79 -13.33
CA THR A 207 1.21 -8.88 -13.11
C THR A 207 1.80 -8.42 -14.43
N LYS A 208 1.78 -9.24 -15.47
CA LYS A 208 2.24 -8.87 -16.81
C LYS A 208 1.35 -7.84 -17.50
N THR A 209 0.10 -7.68 -17.08
CA THR A 209 -0.80 -6.63 -17.56
C THR A 209 -0.28 -5.24 -17.21
N PHE A 210 0.49 -5.14 -16.14
CA PHE A 210 1.11 -3.90 -15.69
C PHE A 210 2.41 -3.54 -16.43
N LEU A 211 3.00 -4.45 -17.22
CA LEU A 211 4.24 -4.17 -17.97
C LEU A 211 4.11 -2.95 -18.91
N PRO A 212 3.05 -2.78 -19.71
CA PRO A 212 2.89 -1.58 -20.54
C PRO A 212 2.78 -0.29 -19.71
N LEU A 213 2.21 -0.38 -18.51
CA LEU A 213 2.19 0.70 -17.55
C LEU A 213 3.61 1.01 -17.03
N TYR A 214 4.35 -0.05 -16.70
CA TYR A 214 5.73 0.08 -16.26
C TYR A 214 6.60 0.77 -17.32
N ASP A 215 6.51 0.37 -18.59
CA ASP A 215 7.27 1.00 -19.66
C ASP A 215 6.99 2.51 -19.73
N ARG A 216 5.73 2.92 -19.64
CA ARG A 216 5.35 4.33 -19.61
C ARG A 216 5.91 5.05 -18.38
N PHE A 217 5.76 4.47 -17.20
CA PHE A 217 6.26 5.06 -15.96
C PHE A 217 7.77 5.09 -15.91
N HIS A 218 8.44 4.03 -16.40
CA HIS A 218 9.89 3.97 -16.46
C HIS A 218 10.47 5.06 -17.38
N GLN A 219 9.81 5.36 -18.49
CA GLN A 219 10.21 6.47 -19.36
C GLN A 219 10.06 7.83 -18.67
N ALA A 220 9.00 8.02 -17.89
CA ALA A 220 8.76 9.25 -17.14
C ALA A 220 9.73 9.44 -15.96
N ALA A 221 10.12 8.35 -15.30
CA ALA A 221 10.93 8.38 -14.09
C ALA A 221 11.85 7.14 -13.99
N PRO A 222 12.84 6.99 -14.89
CA PRO A 222 13.64 5.77 -15.03
C PRO A 222 14.47 5.41 -13.79
N HIS A 223 14.72 6.39 -12.94
CA HIS A 223 15.53 6.27 -11.73
C HIS A 223 14.77 5.70 -10.53
N ILE A 224 13.44 5.72 -10.56
CA ILE A 224 12.60 5.27 -9.45
C ILE A 224 12.37 3.75 -9.50
N TRP A 225 12.37 3.21 -10.71
CA TRP A 225 11.95 1.84 -10.96
C TRP A 225 13.08 0.84 -10.87
N GLY A 226 12.90 -0.12 -10.06
CA GLY A 226 13.66 -1.33 -9.91
C GLY A 226 12.73 -2.44 -9.45
N ASN A 227 13.26 -3.48 -8.87
CA ASN A 227 12.50 -4.53 -8.22
C ASN A 227 13.09 -4.86 -6.85
N ALA A 228 12.37 -5.60 -6.04
CA ALA A 228 12.79 -5.93 -4.68
C ALA A 228 14.22 -6.50 -4.61
N ALA A 229 14.68 -7.22 -5.63
CA ALA A 229 16.01 -7.83 -5.63
C ALA A 229 17.14 -6.84 -5.94
N THR A 230 16.91 -5.84 -6.79
CA THR A 230 17.95 -4.96 -7.33
C THR A 230 17.95 -3.56 -6.72
N ASP A 231 16.84 -3.15 -6.10
CA ASP A 231 16.68 -1.83 -5.54
C ASP A 231 17.66 -1.52 -4.40
N ASP A 232 17.96 -0.24 -4.26
CA ASP A 232 18.72 0.30 -3.15
C ASP A 232 17.76 0.86 -2.08
N TYR A 233 17.85 0.29 -0.89
CA TYR A 233 17.12 0.69 0.31
C TYR A 233 18.03 1.32 1.38
N THR A 234 19.25 1.70 1.02
CA THR A 234 20.19 2.35 1.93
C THR A 234 19.57 3.63 2.49
N GLY A 235 19.51 3.75 3.81
CA GLY A 235 18.88 4.90 4.48
C GLY A 235 17.37 4.77 4.75
N PHE A 236 16.77 3.64 4.39
CA PHE A 236 15.38 3.39 4.79
C PHE A 236 15.25 3.37 6.32
N PRO A 237 14.12 3.87 6.85
CA PRO A 237 13.82 3.81 8.28
C PRO A 237 13.47 2.37 8.68
N LYS A 238 13.02 2.17 9.91
CA LYS A 238 12.37 0.91 10.29
C LYS A 238 11.28 0.56 9.27
N THR A 239 11.45 -0.57 8.57
CA THR A 239 10.54 -0.99 7.50
C THR A 239 9.95 -2.36 7.79
N VAL A 240 8.62 -2.45 7.77
CA VAL A 240 7.87 -3.68 8.04
C VAL A 240 7.09 -4.06 6.80
N LEU A 241 7.39 -5.20 6.21
CA LEU A 241 6.61 -5.80 5.13
C LEU A 241 5.75 -6.93 5.70
N ILE A 242 4.48 -6.98 5.29
CA ILE A 242 3.51 -7.98 5.74
C ILE A 242 2.87 -8.61 4.51
N PHE A 243 3.01 -9.91 4.35
CA PHE A 243 2.41 -10.69 3.27
C PHE A 243 1.51 -11.80 3.83
N GLY A 244 0.46 -12.14 3.10
CA GLY A 244 -0.22 -13.40 3.26
C GLY A 244 0.55 -14.51 2.54
N GLY A 245 0.79 -15.66 3.18
CA GLY A 245 1.60 -16.72 2.61
C GLY A 245 0.96 -17.45 1.42
N ASP A 246 -0.33 -17.25 1.17
CA ASP A 246 -1.05 -17.75 0.00
C ASP A 246 -1.29 -16.66 -1.07
N GLU A 247 -0.71 -15.44 -0.94
CA GLU A 247 -0.75 -14.43 -1.99
C GLU A 247 0.49 -14.52 -2.88
N ILE A 248 0.33 -14.27 -4.19
CA ILE A 248 1.45 -14.35 -5.14
C ILE A 248 2.60 -13.41 -4.79
N PHE A 249 2.32 -12.20 -4.27
CA PHE A 249 3.35 -11.22 -3.95
C PHE A 249 4.26 -11.65 -2.79
N ALA A 250 3.86 -12.65 -1.97
CA ALA A 250 4.78 -13.28 -1.02
C ALA A 250 6.00 -13.93 -1.71
N GLY A 251 5.94 -14.18 -3.02
CA GLY A 251 7.08 -14.61 -3.82
C GLY A 251 8.22 -13.59 -3.86
N GLU A 252 7.97 -12.32 -3.52
CA GLU A 252 9.00 -11.29 -3.42
C GLU A 252 9.64 -11.17 -2.03
N ALA A 253 9.04 -11.75 -1.00
CA ALA A 253 9.52 -11.64 0.37
C ALA A 253 11.03 -11.98 0.52
N PRO A 254 11.56 -13.07 -0.06
CA PRO A 254 13.00 -13.38 0.03
C PRO A 254 13.89 -12.33 -0.65
N ALA A 255 13.40 -11.71 -1.73
CA ALA A 255 14.13 -10.65 -2.43
C ALA A 255 14.24 -9.38 -1.57
N TYR A 256 13.14 -8.99 -0.90
CA TYR A 256 13.14 -7.89 0.06
C TYR A 256 14.08 -8.16 1.25
N GLU A 257 14.02 -9.34 1.84
CA GLU A 257 14.92 -9.72 2.95
C GLU A 257 16.40 -9.59 2.55
N ALA A 258 16.75 -10.10 1.37
CA ALA A 258 18.12 -10.02 0.84
C ALA A 258 18.52 -8.56 0.57
N ALA A 259 17.63 -7.76 -0.01
CA ALA A 259 17.89 -6.36 -0.32
C ALA A 259 18.06 -5.52 0.95
N PHE A 260 17.18 -5.65 1.93
CA PHE A 260 17.30 -4.93 3.21
C PHE A 260 18.58 -5.28 3.95
N ARG A 261 18.97 -6.57 3.95
CA ARG A 261 20.26 -6.99 4.53
C ARG A 261 21.45 -6.38 3.78
N ARG A 262 21.42 -6.41 2.43
CA ARG A 262 22.46 -5.83 1.58
C ARG A 262 22.62 -4.33 1.82
N CYS A 263 21.49 -3.60 1.95
CA CYS A 263 21.45 -2.15 2.13
C CYS A 263 21.62 -1.71 3.61
N GLY A 264 21.75 -2.65 4.54
CA GLY A 264 21.93 -2.34 5.96
C GLY A 264 20.71 -1.67 6.60
N VAL A 265 19.48 -1.95 6.13
CA VAL A 265 18.26 -1.41 6.74
C VAL A 265 18.12 -1.98 8.16
N LYS A 266 18.21 -1.10 9.14
CA LYS A 266 18.09 -1.48 10.55
C LYS A 266 16.62 -1.78 10.89
N ASP A 267 16.42 -2.82 11.69
CA ASP A 267 15.09 -3.22 12.18
C ASP A 267 14.07 -3.52 11.06
N ALA A 268 14.54 -3.95 9.88
CA ALA A 268 13.67 -4.42 8.81
C ALA A 268 13.01 -5.74 9.22
N VAL A 269 11.71 -5.84 8.97
CA VAL A 269 10.91 -7.05 9.21
C VAL A 269 10.19 -7.43 7.92
N VAL A 270 10.34 -8.68 7.49
CA VAL A 270 9.53 -9.26 6.43
C VAL A 270 8.72 -10.39 7.03
N HIS A 271 7.43 -10.15 7.23
CA HIS A 271 6.50 -11.10 7.83
C HIS A 271 5.63 -11.75 6.75
N VAL A 272 5.63 -13.09 6.72
CA VAL A 272 4.77 -13.87 5.82
C VAL A 272 3.86 -14.74 6.67
N GLU A 273 2.56 -14.42 6.72
CA GLU A 273 1.58 -15.16 7.52
C GLU A 273 1.02 -16.35 6.73
N PRO A 274 1.31 -17.61 7.13
CA PRO A 274 0.92 -18.77 6.36
C PRO A 274 -0.58 -18.90 6.14
N GLY A 275 -0.99 -19.26 4.90
CA GLY A 275 -2.37 -19.57 4.55
C GLY A 275 -3.27 -18.37 4.33
N LEU A 276 -2.76 -17.14 4.45
CA LEU A 276 -3.53 -15.92 4.28
C LEU A 276 -3.36 -15.31 2.88
N PHE A 277 -4.32 -14.52 2.48
CA PHE A 277 -4.46 -13.94 1.14
C PHE A 277 -4.03 -12.48 1.09
N HIS A 278 -3.96 -11.93 -0.13
CA HIS A 278 -3.54 -10.57 -0.42
C HIS A 278 -4.28 -9.51 0.39
N GLY A 279 -3.53 -8.67 1.10
CA GLY A 279 -4.06 -7.57 1.89
C GLY A 279 -4.94 -8.00 3.08
N TYR A 280 -4.74 -9.19 3.61
CA TYR A 280 -5.60 -9.76 4.67
C TYR A 280 -5.85 -8.83 5.87
N PRO A 281 -4.93 -7.95 6.32
CA PRO A 281 -5.20 -7.04 7.42
C PRO A 281 -6.32 -6.01 7.16
N MET A 282 -6.69 -5.80 5.89
CA MET A 282 -7.82 -4.92 5.53
C MET A 282 -9.19 -5.57 5.80
N PHE A 283 -9.25 -6.88 5.99
CA PHE A 283 -10.50 -7.65 6.08
C PHE A 283 -10.84 -7.97 7.53
N THR A 284 -11.01 -6.93 8.35
CA THR A 284 -11.15 -7.05 9.82
C THR A 284 -12.46 -7.71 10.29
N PHE A 285 -13.37 -8.03 9.35
CA PHE A 285 -14.56 -8.82 9.63
C PHE A 285 -14.28 -10.33 9.78
N VAL A 286 -13.08 -10.80 9.37
CA VAL A 286 -12.57 -12.14 9.70
C VAL A 286 -11.51 -12.06 10.78
N LYS A 287 -11.41 -13.11 11.61
CA LYS A 287 -10.47 -13.15 12.74
C LYS A 287 -9.02 -12.93 12.29
N GLU A 288 -8.66 -13.53 11.17
CA GLU A 288 -7.31 -13.44 10.58
C GLU A 288 -6.97 -12.02 10.15
N GLY A 289 -7.92 -11.33 9.53
CA GLY A 289 -7.76 -9.94 9.15
C GLY A 289 -7.62 -9.03 10.36
N LYS A 290 -8.41 -9.27 11.41
CA LYS A 290 -8.27 -8.53 12.66
C LYS A 290 -6.91 -8.75 13.33
N LEU A 291 -6.40 -9.97 13.37
CA LEU A 291 -5.05 -10.26 13.87
C LEU A 291 -3.96 -9.54 13.06
N GLY A 292 -4.11 -9.50 11.74
CA GLY A 292 -3.20 -8.74 10.88
C GLY A 292 -3.25 -7.23 11.13
N GLU A 293 -4.44 -6.68 11.34
CA GLU A 293 -4.59 -5.27 11.73
C GLU A 293 -4.00 -5.01 13.14
N ASP A 294 -4.20 -5.91 14.09
CA ASP A 294 -3.60 -5.82 15.44
C ASP A 294 -2.06 -5.82 15.36
N TYR A 295 -1.49 -6.58 14.41
CA TYR A 295 -0.05 -6.59 14.15
C TYR A 295 0.44 -5.24 13.60
N VAL A 296 -0.26 -4.67 12.61
CA VAL A 296 0.01 -3.32 12.07
C VAL A 296 -0.05 -2.27 13.18
N ILE A 297 -1.12 -2.28 13.99
CA ILE A 297 -1.31 -1.35 15.10
C ILE A 297 -0.22 -1.52 16.15
N GLY A 298 0.22 -2.74 16.41
CA GLY A 298 1.34 -3.01 17.33
C GLY A 298 2.62 -2.27 16.92
N TYR A 299 2.96 -2.24 15.63
CA TYR A 299 4.08 -1.44 15.14
C TYR A 299 3.83 0.06 15.24
N LEU A 300 2.64 0.52 14.92
CA LEU A 300 2.31 1.96 14.96
C LEU A 300 2.32 2.53 16.39
N LYS A 301 2.14 1.70 17.42
CA LYS A 301 2.26 2.10 18.83
C LYS A 301 3.70 2.29 19.29
N ALA A 302 4.63 1.55 18.71
CA ALA A 302 6.06 1.65 19.02
C ALA A 302 6.65 2.95 18.47
#